data_580c34854865a585dbcc1e6869dcdaa4
#
_entry.id   580c34854865a585dbcc1e6869dcdaa4
#
_cell.length_a   1.000
_cell.length_b   1.000
_cell.length_c   1.000
_cell.angle_alpha   90.00
_cell.angle_beta   90.00
_cell.angle_gamma   90.00
#
_symmetry.space_group_name_H-M   'P 1'
#
loop_
_entity.id
_entity.type
_entity.pdbx_description
1 polymer ?
#
loop_
_entity_poly.entity_id
_entity_poly.type
_entity_poly.pdbx_seq_one_letter_code
_entity_poly.pdbx_strand_id
1 'polypeptide(L)'
;MIPQSGGMKQYQEEKDMKKIVTTEAPAAIGPYSQAIVAGDNMYISGQLPINPATGELAEANIQAQTKQSLENIKAILESEGLSMKNVVKTTVLMQNIGDFGAMNEVYAEYFTEECPARAAYEVAKLPKGALVEIEAIAYVK
;
A
#
# COMPACT_ATOMS: atom_id res chain seq x y z
N MET A 1 30.61 23.60 -7.83
CA MET A 1 29.97 23.37 -7.71
C MET A 1 29.67 23.19 -7.53
N ILE A 2 29.36 23.29 -7.62
CA ILE A 2 28.64 23.25 -7.41
C ILE A 2 28.29 23.21 -6.67
N PRO A 3 28.57 23.50 -6.22
CA PRO A 3 27.89 23.24 -5.33
C PRO A 3 27.09 23.93 -4.86
N GLN A 4 27.40 24.87 -4.83
CA GLN A 4 26.34 25.41 -4.66
C GLN A 4 25.31 24.92 -5.37
N SER A 5 25.46 24.64 -6.44
CA SER A 5 24.44 23.97 -7.16
C SER A 5 24.17 22.63 -6.51
N GLY A 6 25.19 22.00 -5.93
CA GLY A 6 25.00 20.77 -5.19
C GLY A 6 24.06 20.92 -4.00
N GLY A 7 24.24 22.01 -3.24
CA GLY A 7 23.39 22.25 -2.08
C GLY A 7 21.94 22.54 -2.47
N MET A 8 21.74 23.28 -3.54
CA MET A 8 20.40 23.58 -4.00
C MET A 8 19.69 22.35 -4.54
N LYS A 9 20.41 21.48 -5.23
CA LYS A 9 19.85 20.25 -5.74
C LYS A 9 19.37 19.37 -4.61
N GLN A 10 20.21 19.22 -3.58
CA GLN A 10 19.85 18.43 -2.42
C GLN A 10 18.60 18.97 -1.74
N TYR A 11 18.53 20.28 -1.58
CA TYR A 11 17.38 20.91 -0.97
C TYR A 11 16.10 20.67 -1.79
N GLN A 12 16.22 20.72 -3.10
CA GLN A 12 15.10 20.48 -3.99
C GLN A 12 14.63 19.04 -3.90
N GLU A 13 15.56 18.09 -3.79
CA GLU A 13 15.22 16.68 -3.65
C GLU A 13 14.46 16.43 -2.35
N GLU A 14 14.83 17.09 -1.28
CA GLU A 14 14.12 16.96 -0.01
C GLU A 14 12.68 17.43 -0.14
N LYS A 15 12.45 18.50 -0.91
CA LYS A 15 11.11 19.00 -1.14
C LYS A 15 10.26 18.05 -1.97
N ASP A 16 10.91 17.17 -2.76
CA ASP A 16 10.20 16.20 -3.59
C ASP A 16 9.77 14.96 -2.79
N MET A 17 10.16 14.87 -1.53
CA MET A 17 9.75 13.78 -0.68
C MET A 17 8.63 14.25 0.24
N LYS A 18 7.61 13.42 0.38
CA LYS A 18 6.46 13.78 1.19
C LYS A 18 5.93 12.57 1.93
N LYS A 19 5.79 12.72 3.24
CA LYS A 19 5.16 11.70 4.08
C LYS A 19 3.65 11.83 3.98
N ILE A 20 2.97 10.73 3.77
CA ILE A 20 1.52 10.70 3.67
C ILE A 20 0.93 10.21 5.00
N VAL A 21 -0.06 10.93 5.50
CA VAL A 21 -0.79 10.56 6.72
C VAL A 21 -2.28 10.76 6.46
N THR A 22 -3.07 9.74 6.72
CA THR A 22 -4.52 9.84 6.61
C THR A 22 -5.18 9.03 7.71
N THR A 23 -6.31 9.51 8.22
CA THR A 23 -7.09 8.77 9.21
C THR A 23 -8.01 7.74 8.56
N GLU A 24 -8.09 7.73 7.23
CA GLU A 24 -8.94 6.81 6.49
C GLU A 24 -8.27 5.46 6.22
N ALA A 25 -7.03 5.29 6.69
CA ALA A 25 -6.30 4.03 6.69
C ALA A 25 -5.69 3.84 8.07
N PRO A 26 -5.30 2.61 8.42
CA PRO A 26 -4.71 2.36 9.75
C PRO A 26 -3.49 3.22 10.01
N ALA A 27 -3.41 3.80 11.20
CA ALA A 27 -2.27 4.63 11.58
C ALA A 27 -0.99 3.80 11.59
N ALA A 28 0.12 4.44 11.23
CA ALA A 28 1.43 3.80 11.33
C ALA A 28 1.84 3.77 12.79
N ILE A 29 1.88 2.56 13.35
CA ILE A 29 2.29 2.33 14.74
C ILE A 29 3.69 1.75 14.70
N GLY A 30 4.68 2.60 14.98
CA GLY A 30 6.07 2.20 14.91
C GLY A 30 6.87 3.14 14.01
N PRO A 31 8.14 2.82 13.77
CA PRO A 31 9.03 3.72 13.01
C PRO A 31 8.87 3.56 11.51
N TYR A 32 7.66 3.86 10.98
CA TYR A 32 7.42 3.85 9.53
C TYR A 32 6.28 4.81 9.20
N SER A 33 6.14 5.14 7.92
CA SER A 33 5.07 5.99 7.41
C SER A 33 4.04 5.14 6.67
N GLN A 34 2.80 5.59 6.64
CA GLN A 34 1.78 4.92 5.84
C GLN A 34 2.19 4.87 4.37
N ALA A 35 2.72 5.97 3.87
CA ALA A 35 3.25 6.04 2.52
C ALA A 35 4.22 7.20 2.40
N ILE A 36 5.10 7.13 1.40
CA ILE A 36 6.06 8.17 1.09
C ILE A 36 5.98 8.46 -0.41
N VAL A 37 5.84 9.71 -0.77
CA VAL A 37 6.02 10.14 -2.16
C VAL A 37 7.47 10.54 -2.32
N ALA A 38 8.15 9.98 -3.31
CA ALA A 38 9.52 10.32 -3.63
C ALA A 38 9.62 10.41 -5.15
N GLY A 39 9.84 11.63 -5.66
CA GLY A 39 9.85 11.86 -7.10
C GLY A 39 8.49 11.56 -7.72
N ASP A 40 8.48 10.66 -8.69
CA ASP A 40 7.28 10.32 -9.44
C ASP A 40 6.50 9.15 -8.84
N ASN A 41 6.95 8.60 -7.72
CA ASN A 41 6.35 7.40 -7.16
C ASN A 41 5.90 7.58 -5.73
N MET A 42 4.83 6.89 -5.39
CA MET A 42 4.37 6.76 -4.01
C MET A 42 4.60 5.32 -3.59
N TYR A 43 5.27 5.16 -2.46
CA TYR A 43 5.56 3.84 -1.88
C TYR A 43 4.62 3.67 -0.69
N ILE A 44 3.72 2.70 -0.80
CA ILE A 44 2.70 2.46 0.22
C ILE A 44 3.13 1.26 1.05
N SER A 45 3.25 1.47 2.36
CA SER A 45 3.63 0.42 3.30
C SER A 45 2.64 -0.73 3.26
N GLY A 46 3.10 -1.92 3.63
CA GLY A 46 2.24 -3.10 3.70
C GLY A 46 1.00 -2.82 4.53
N GLN A 47 -0.16 -3.01 3.92
CA GLN A 47 -1.43 -2.79 4.58
C GLN A 47 -1.99 -4.11 5.08
N LEU A 48 -1.99 -4.27 6.40
CA LEU A 48 -2.72 -5.34 7.05
C LEU A 48 -4.21 -5.06 6.91
N PRO A 49 -5.06 -6.08 6.97
CA PRO A 49 -6.51 -5.89 6.78
C PRO A 49 -7.17 -5.34 8.04
N ILE A 50 -6.69 -4.22 8.54
CA ILE A 50 -7.20 -3.57 9.74
C ILE A 50 -8.21 -2.52 9.32
N ASN A 51 -9.40 -2.55 9.95
CA ASN A 51 -10.40 -1.52 9.76
C ASN A 51 -9.94 -0.27 10.53
N PRO A 52 -9.70 0.86 9.85
CA PRO A 52 -9.19 2.05 10.54
C PRO A 52 -10.17 2.65 11.54
N ALA A 53 -11.47 2.37 11.40
CA ALA A 53 -12.46 2.90 12.33
C ALA A 53 -12.47 2.15 13.65
N THR A 54 -12.11 0.87 13.66
CA THR A 54 -12.15 0.05 14.87
C THR A 54 -10.78 -0.35 15.38
N GLY A 55 -9.77 -0.34 14.52
CA GLY A 55 -8.43 -0.81 14.86
C GLY A 55 -8.30 -2.32 14.87
N GLU A 56 -9.32 -3.04 14.42
CA GLU A 56 -9.34 -4.51 14.45
C GLU A 56 -9.27 -5.09 13.05
N LEU A 57 -8.80 -6.33 12.96
CA LEU A 57 -8.77 -7.03 11.69
C LEU A 57 -10.20 -7.22 11.17
N ALA A 58 -10.33 -7.21 9.84
CA ALA A 58 -11.57 -7.59 9.19
C ALA A 58 -11.87 -9.06 9.50
N GLU A 59 -13.09 -9.48 9.21
CA GLU A 59 -13.53 -10.85 9.44
C GLU A 59 -12.51 -11.86 8.94
N ALA A 60 -12.34 -12.95 9.71
CA ALA A 60 -11.27 -13.92 9.48
C ALA A 60 -11.53 -14.82 8.28
N ASN A 61 -11.63 -14.23 7.10
CA ASN A 61 -11.63 -14.96 5.84
C ASN A 61 -10.84 -14.16 4.82
N ILE A 62 -10.30 -14.87 3.84
CA ILE A 62 -9.37 -14.25 2.89
C ILE A 62 -10.04 -13.15 2.06
N GLN A 63 -11.28 -13.31 1.68
CA GLN A 63 -11.95 -12.32 0.84
C GLN A 63 -12.19 -11.02 1.59
N ALA A 64 -12.72 -11.10 2.81
CA ALA A 64 -12.94 -9.90 3.63
C ALA A 64 -11.64 -9.19 3.93
N GLN A 65 -10.58 -9.94 4.22
CA GLN A 65 -9.30 -9.34 4.56
C GLN A 65 -8.60 -8.76 3.34
N THR A 66 -8.68 -9.41 2.18
CA THR A 66 -8.13 -8.85 0.94
C THR A 66 -8.81 -7.53 0.62
N LYS A 67 -10.15 -7.50 0.75
CA LYS A 67 -10.91 -6.27 0.52
C LYS A 67 -10.43 -5.16 1.44
N GLN A 68 -10.27 -5.45 2.73
CA GLN A 68 -9.89 -4.42 3.68
C GLN A 68 -8.48 -3.88 3.39
N SER A 69 -7.52 -4.75 3.06
CA SER A 69 -6.17 -4.30 2.72
C SER A 69 -6.21 -3.39 1.48
N LEU A 70 -6.98 -3.75 0.47
CA LEU A 70 -7.09 -2.94 -0.75
C LEU A 70 -7.85 -1.64 -0.50
N GLU A 71 -8.86 -1.64 0.37
CA GLU A 71 -9.55 -0.40 0.76
C GLU A 71 -8.59 0.55 1.48
N ASN A 72 -7.69 0.00 2.30
CA ASN A 72 -6.69 0.83 2.98
C ASN A 72 -5.74 1.47 1.98
N ILE A 73 -5.28 0.72 0.98
CA ILE A 73 -4.43 1.26 -0.09
C ILE A 73 -5.19 2.34 -0.86
N LYS A 74 -6.45 2.08 -1.18
CA LYS A 74 -7.29 3.03 -1.91
C LYS A 74 -7.44 4.34 -1.13
N ALA A 75 -7.67 4.25 0.18
CA ALA A 75 -7.81 5.42 1.03
C ALA A 75 -6.53 6.26 1.04
N ILE A 76 -5.37 5.62 1.10
CA ILE A 76 -4.10 6.33 1.07
C ILE A 76 -3.92 7.05 -0.27
N LEU A 77 -4.23 6.38 -1.37
CA LEU A 77 -4.15 6.99 -2.70
C LEU A 77 -5.10 8.18 -2.81
N GLU A 78 -6.35 8.00 -2.39
CA GLU A 78 -7.36 9.04 -2.50
C GLU A 78 -7.03 10.26 -1.65
N SER A 79 -6.31 10.08 -0.55
CA SER A 79 -5.90 11.23 0.27
C SER A 79 -4.98 12.17 -0.49
N GLU A 80 -4.37 11.70 -1.59
CA GLU A 80 -3.50 12.51 -2.44
C GLU A 80 -4.12 12.76 -3.83
N GLY A 81 -5.42 12.52 -3.97
CA GLY A 81 -6.11 12.76 -5.23
C GLY A 81 -5.83 11.71 -6.30
N LEU A 82 -5.30 10.55 -5.90
CA LEU A 82 -4.99 9.46 -6.81
C LEU A 82 -6.04 8.35 -6.69
N SER A 83 -5.91 7.32 -7.51
CA SER A 83 -6.84 6.20 -7.50
C SER A 83 -6.07 4.89 -7.70
N MET A 84 -6.78 3.78 -7.64
CA MET A 84 -6.17 2.47 -7.88
C MET A 84 -5.54 2.38 -9.28
N LYS A 85 -5.99 3.20 -10.22
CA LYS A 85 -5.40 3.24 -11.57
C LYS A 85 -3.95 3.72 -11.56
N ASN A 86 -3.54 4.40 -10.50
CA ASN A 86 -2.16 4.87 -10.37
C ASN A 86 -1.21 3.79 -9.88
N VAL A 87 -1.73 2.65 -9.40
CA VAL A 87 -0.89 1.58 -8.87
C VAL A 87 -0.16 0.88 -10.02
N VAL A 88 1.16 0.78 -9.91
CA VAL A 88 1.99 0.14 -10.94
C VAL A 88 2.54 -1.19 -10.47
N LYS A 89 2.61 -1.42 -9.17
CA LYS A 89 3.09 -2.69 -8.62
C LYS A 89 2.47 -2.97 -7.27
N THR A 90 2.16 -4.25 -7.02
CA THR A 90 1.76 -4.71 -5.70
C THR A 90 2.59 -5.93 -5.30
N THR A 91 2.71 -6.14 -4.00
CA THR A 91 3.21 -7.39 -3.42
C THR A 91 2.15 -7.89 -2.45
N VAL A 92 1.67 -9.10 -2.70
CA VAL A 92 0.62 -9.71 -1.87
C VAL A 92 1.25 -10.83 -1.06
N LEU A 93 1.31 -10.63 0.26
CA LEU A 93 1.85 -11.60 1.20
C LEU A 93 0.70 -12.38 1.79
N MET A 94 0.75 -13.70 1.75
CA MET A 94 -0.35 -14.56 2.16
C MET A 94 0.07 -15.51 3.26
N GLN A 95 -0.82 -15.76 4.19
CA GLN A 95 -0.58 -16.76 5.23
C GLN A 95 -0.70 -18.16 4.66
N ASN A 96 -1.58 -18.36 3.67
CA ASN A 96 -1.82 -19.65 3.06
C ASN A 96 -2.02 -19.48 1.56
N ILE A 97 -1.10 -20.02 0.76
CA ILE A 97 -1.17 -19.87 -0.68
C ILE A 97 -2.38 -20.62 -1.28
N GLY A 98 -2.98 -21.52 -0.52
CA GLY A 98 -4.20 -22.19 -0.94
C GLY A 98 -5.38 -21.24 -1.09
N ASP A 99 -5.30 -20.05 -0.49
CA ASP A 99 -6.32 -19.02 -0.60
C ASP A 99 -6.14 -18.12 -1.84
N PHE A 100 -5.19 -18.45 -2.70
CA PHE A 100 -4.81 -17.59 -3.83
C PHE A 100 -6.00 -17.27 -4.75
N GLY A 101 -6.79 -18.29 -5.10
CA GLY A 101 -7.95 -18.09 -5.98
C GLY A 101 -8.98 -17.15 -5.39
N ALA A 102 -9.30 -17.32 -4.10
CA ALA A 102 -10.27 -16.48 -3.43
C ALA A 102 -9.74 -15.05 -3.26
N MET A 103 -8.43 -14.90 -3.01
CA MET A 103 -7.81 -13.59 -2.96
C MET A 103 -7.93 -12.90 -4.32
N ASN A 104 -7.63 -13.62 -5.40
CA ASN A 104 -7.69 -13.07 -6.74
C ASN A 104 -9.07 -12.58 -7.13
N GLU A 105 -10.13 -13.23 -6.67
CA GLU A 105 -11.48 -12.80 -6.98
C GLU A 105 -11.74 -11.38 -6.48
N VAL A 106 -11.29 -11.09 -5.27
CA VAL A 106 -11.46 -9.75 -4.70
C VAL A 106 -10.47 -8.76 -5.35
N TYR A 107 -9.24 -9.19 -5.55
CA TYR A 107 -8.21 -8.36 -6.17
C TYR A 107 -8.68 -7.85 -7.54
N ALA A 108 -9.34 -8.71 -8.31
CA ALA A 108 -9.83 -8.37 -9.65
C ALA A 108 -10.92 -7.29 -9.62
N GLU A 109 -11.59 -7.10 -8.50
CA GLU A 109 -12.59 -6.04 -8.37
C GLU A 109 -11.94 -4.66 -8.31
N TYR A 110 -10.68 -4.59 -7.90
CA TYR A 110 -9.95 -3.33 -7.76
C TYR A 110 -9.07 -3.03 -8.95
N PHE A 111 -8.65 -4.03 -9.69
CA PHE A 111 -7.74 -3.88 -10.83
C PHE A 111 -8.39 -4.54 -12.05
N THR A 112 -9.23 -3.75 -12.74
CA THR A 112 -10.08 -4.26 -13.82
C THR A 112 -9.49 -4.05 -15.20
N GLU A 113 -8.58 -3.06 -15.33
CA GLU A 113 -7.92 -2.74 -16.59
C GLU A 113 -6.45 -2.57 -16.29
N GLU A 114 -5.59 -2.63 -17.27
CA GLU A 114 -4.15 -2.36 -17.11
C GLU A 114 -3.66 -2.70 -15.69
N CYS A 115 -3.76 -3.96 -15.33
CA CYS A 115 -3.41 -4.42 -13.98
C CYS A 115 -1.96 -4.11 -13.65
N PRO A 116 -1.65 -3.80 -12.38
CA PRO A 116 -0.27 -3.58 -11.97
C PRO A 116 0.56 -4.85 -12.07
N ALA A 117 1.86 -4.70 -12.15
CA ALA A 117 2.76 -5.82 -11.95
C ALA A 117 2.56 -6.35 -10.53
N ARG A 118 2.75 -7.65 -10.31
CA ARG A 118 2.47 -8.24 -9.01
C ARG A 118 3.42 -9.38 -8.68
N ALA A 119 3.79 -9.47 -7.40
CA ALA A 119 4.32 -10.69 -6.80
C ALA A 119 3.36 -11.11 -5.71
N ALA A 120 3.11 -12.40 -5.58
CA ALA A 120 2.23 -12.93 -4.53
C ALA A 120 2.80 -14.26 -4.06
N TYR A 121 2.96 -14.43 -2.75
CA TYR A 121 3.53 -15.65 -2.20
C TYR A 121 3.17 -15.83 -0.73
N GLU A 122 3.32 -17.08 -0.28
CA GLU A 122 3.09 -17.40 1.12
C GLU A 122 4.30 -16.98 1.95
N VAL A 123 4.04 -16.48 3.16
CA VAL A 123 5.08 -16.13 4.12
C VAL A 123 4.93 -16.99 5.37
N ALA A 124 5.97 -17.03 6.19
CA ALA A 124 5.95 -17.84 7.41
C ALA A 124 4.85 -17.40 8.36
N LYS A 125 4.72 -16.08 8.59
CA LYS A 125 3.68 -15.52 9.46
C LYS A 125 3.45 -14.06 9.10
N LEU A 126 2.21 -13.64 9.30
CA LEU A 126 1.84 -12.23 9.20
C LEU A 126 1.52 -11.69 10.60
N PRO A 127 1.74 -10.39 10.83
CA PRO A 127 1.40 -9.79 12.13
C PRO A 127 -0.08 -9.94 12.44
N LYS A 128 -0.38 -10.07 13.72
CA LYS A 128 -1.74 -10.11 14.27
C LYS A 128 -2.58 -11.29 13.77
N GLY A 129 -1.95 -12.30 13.18
CA GLY A 129 -2.67 -13.42 12.63
C GLY A 129 -3.45 -13.10 11.36
N ALA A 130 -3.05 -12.05 10.64
CA ALA A 130 -3.69 -11.69 9.38
C ALA A 130 -3.48 -12.78 8.34
N LEU A 131 -4.42 -12.89 7.41
CA LEU A 131 -4.35 -13.86 6.32
C LEU A 131 -3.68 -13.27 5.08
N VAL A 132 -3.60 -11.94 5.00
CA VAL A 132 -3.02 -11.26 3.85
C VAL A 132 -2.46 -9.91 4.28
N GLU A 133 -1.43 -9.46 3.56
CA GLU A 133 -0.90 -8.11 3.70
C GLU A 133 -0.48 -7.68 2.31
N ILE A 134 -0.80 -6.43 1.91
CA ILE A 134 -0.54 -5.95 0.56
C ILE A 134 0.18 -4.62 0.62
N GLU A 135 1.31 -4.52 -0.08
CA GLU A 135 1.99 -3.25 -0.28
C GLU A 135 1.88 -2.84 -1.75
N ALA A 136 2.10 -1.58 -2.05
CA ALA A 136 1.93 -1.08 -3.40
C ALA A 136 2.88 0.06 -3.72
N ILE A 137 3.17 0.20 -5.02
CA ILE A 137 3.88 1.36 -5.56
C ILE A 137 2.95 1.98 -6.58
N ALA A 138 2.77 3.31 -6.51
CA ALA A 138 1.92 4.05 -7.42
C ALA A 138 2.71 5.13 -8.13
N TYR A 139 2.24 5.51 -9.31
CA TYR A 139 2.82 6.59 -10.10
C TYR A 139 1.98 7.85 -9.84
N VAL A 140 2.62 8.94 -9.45
CA VAL A 140 1.90 10.12 -8.98
C VAL A 140 1.78 11.23 -10.02
N LYS A 141 2.29 11.02 -11.22
CA LYS A 141 2.23 12.03 -12.27
C LYS A 141 1.25 11.72 -13.40
#